data_6400480ac38844ed0aafb0d9d61bb89c
#
_entry.id   6400480ac38844ed0aafb0d9d61bb89c
#
_cell.length_a   1.000
_cell.length_b   1.000
_cell.length_c   1.000
_cell.angle_alpha   90.00
_cell.angle_beta   90.00
_cell.angle_gamma   90.00
#
_symmetry.space_group_name_H-M   'P 1'
#
loop_
_entity.id
_entity.type
_entity.pdbx_description
1 polymer ?
#
loop_
_entity_poly.entity_id
_entity_poly.type
_entity_poly.pdbx_seq_one_letter_code
_entity_poly.pdbx_strand_id
1 'polypeptide(L)'
;MLLTNAHIISPGLDREGASVLIENGQIKEVANHTSGDLDLDGKMLLPGFIDIHSHGADGADVCDASHKSLEHIAQTKLKEGVTTWLPTTLTQPQEKLVEIVHTIRDWAASAPLNIPGIHLEGPFINREQAGAQNPQFVRPPDLNELQELHQIFPALILSLAPEIPGAFNIIQEASGMGITPSAAHTKADYATVMTATEYGLKHLTHFGNAMTGLHHREIGVVGAGFLEDSLRLELIADGIHLAPKMLELIFSRVPRENIMLITDSVSASWQSDGDTFLGDLEVEIKDGIARLKSNGALAGSTLRYNQGLKRIHEITGEPLSAIVATTSWNQATSLGLPKIGKIESGFRADLVILEENFEVSRTLLGGK
;
A
#
# COMPACT_ATOMS: atom_id res chain seq x y z
N MET A 1 2.45 26.78 12.17
CA MET A 1 3.07 25.92 13.22
C MET A 1 4.52 25.71 12.87
N LEU A 2 5.40 25.83 13.89
CA LEU A 2 6.84 25.60 13.75
C LEU A 2 7.24 24.39 14.60
N LEU A 3 7.66 23.30 13.93
CA LEU A 3 8.27 22.12 14.57
C LEU A 3 9.77 22.37 14.69
N THR A 4 10.35 22.09 15.86
CA THR A 4 11.78 22.32 16.11
C THR A 4 12.46 21.07 16.65
N ASN A 5 13.80 21.04 16.60
CA ASN A 5 14.63 19.99 17.16
C ASN A 5 14.25 18.58 16.64
N ALA A 6 13.98 18.45 15.34
CA ALA A 6 13.63 17.21 14.69
C ALA A 6 14.87 16.54 14.07
N HIS A 7 14.92 15.22 14.07
CA HIS A 7 15.71 14.46 13.11
C HIS A 7 14.86 14.23 11.85
N ILE A 8 15.01 15.07 10.84
CA ILE A 8 14.25 14.98 9.59
C ILE A 8 14.85 13.93 8.69
N ILE A 9 14.03 12.93 8.32
CA ILE A 9 14.38 11.86 7.39
C ILE A 9 13.35 11.86 6.26
N SER A 10 13.77 12.27 5.07
CA SER A 10 12.92 12.39 3.89
C SER A 10 13.71 12.00 2.65
N PRO A 11 13.08 11.60 1.53
CA PRO A 11 13.79 11.31 0.29
C PRO A 11 14.71 12.47 -0.12
N GLY A 12 16.03 12.22 -0.08
CA GLY A 12 17.07 13.22 -0.39
C GLY A 12 17.40 14.17 0.77
N LEU A 13 16.88 13.97 1.97
CA LEU A 13 17.15 14.80 3.15
C LEU A 13 17.30 13.92 4.41
N ASP A 14 18.43 14.07 5.10
CA ASP A 14 18.70 13.48 6.42
C ASP A 14 19.38 14.56 7.26
N ARG A 15 18.69 15.09 8.29
CA ARG A 15 19.16 16.27 9.01
C ARG A 15 18.69 16.28 10.46
N GLU A 16 19.64 16.21 11.37
CA GLU A 16 19.41 16.34 12.81
C GLU A 16 19.25 17.80 13.24
N GLY A 17 18.52 18.01 14.34
CA GLY A 17 18.32 19.33 14.97
C GLY A 17 17.63 20.35 14.06
N ALA A 18 16.92 19.88 13.04
CA ALA A 18 16.26 20.74 12.07
C ALA A 18 14.85 21.17 12.52
N SER A 19 14.29 22.13 11.81
CA SER A 19 12.94 22.64 12.03
C SER A 19 12.14 22.70 10.74
N VAL A 20 10.81 22.56 10.85
CA VAL A 20 9.86 22.65 9.74
C VAL A 20 8.84 23.73 10.06
N LEU A 21 8.79 24.79 9.24
CA LEU A 21 7.74 25.78 9.29
C LEU A 21 6.57 25.36 8.40
N ILE A 22 5.38 25.29 8.99
CA ILE A 22 4.13 24.88 8.33
C ILE A 22 3.18 26.09 8.30
N GLU A 23 2.73 26.46 7.12
CA GLU A 23 1.75 27.51 6.88
C GLU A 23 0.64 27.01 5.95
N ASN A 24 -0.61 27.23 6.32
CA ASN A 24 -1.79 26.85 5.52
C ASN A 24 -1.79 25.36 5.09
N GLY A 25 -1.33 24.48 5.95
CA GLY A 25 -1.27 23.03 5.66
C GLY A 25 -0.10 22.59 4.78
N GLN A 26 0.80 23.50 4.42
CA GLN A 26 1.95 23.22 3.59
C GLN A 26 3.26 23.49 4.32
N ILE A 27 4.30 22.77 3.96
CA ILE A 27 5.67 23.02 4.39
C ILE A 27 6.14 24.30 3.70
N LYS A 28 6.45 25.32 4.48
CA LYS A 28 6.98 26.59 4.00
C LYS A 28 8.49 26.51 3.79
N GLU A 29 9.18 26.01 4.81
CA GLU A 29 10.62 25.83 4.77
C GLU A 29 11.11 24.76 5.75
N VAL A 30 12.29 24.23 5.47
CA VAL A 30 13.09 23.40 6.38
C VAL A 30 14.32 24.23 6.77
N ALA A 31 14.49 24.55 8.04
CA ALA A 31 15.50 25.47 8.54
C ALA A 31 16.12 25.00 9.86
N ASN A 32 16.81 25.90 10.58
CA ASN A 32 17.34 25.69 11.92
C ASN A 32 16.82 26.78 12.85
N HIS A 33 15.61 26.61 13.34
CA HIS A 33 15.07 27.46 14.41
C HIS A 33 15.32 26.79 15.76
N THR A 34 15.65 27.58 16.78
CA THR A 34 15.96 27.08 18.12
C THR A 34 14.75 27.07 19.06
N SER A 35 13.63 27.64 18.65
CA SER A 35 12.38 27.65 19.41
C SER A 35 11.19 27.67 18.46
N GLY A 36 10.10 27.00 18.81
CA GLY A 36 8.91 26.86 17.98
C GLY A 36 7.68 26.51 18.80
N ASP A 37 6.61 26.11 18.09
CA ASP A 37 5.34 25.74 18.71
C ASP A 37 5.39 24.34 19.33
N LEU A 38 6.21 23.44 18.75
CA LEU A 38 6.40 22.06 19.21
C LEU A 38 7.87 21.66 19.05
N ASP A 39 8.51 21.37 20.18
CA ASP A 39 9.85 20.76 20.23
C ASP A 39 9.71 19.23 20.10
N LEU A 40 10.40 18.64 19.14
CA LEU A 40 10.35 17.19 18.89
C LEU A 40 11.39 16.41 19.68
N ASP A 41 12.24 17.08 20.45
CA ASP A 41 13.23 16.44 21.33
C ASP A 41 14.12 15.40 20.61
N GLY A 42 14.53 15.71 19.38
CA GLY A 42 15.35 14.82 18.55
C GLY A 42 14.61 13.67 17.88
N LYS A 43 13.27 13.54 18.05
CA LYS A 43 12.50 12.46 17.42
C LYS A 43 12.58 12.52 15.89
N MET A 44 12.41 11.36 15.28
CA MET A 44 12.39 11.23 13.83
C MET A 44 11.12 11.87 13.24
N LEU A 45 11.30 12.75 12.26
CA LEU A 45 10.21 13.36 11.50
C LEU A 45 10.31 12.89 10.04
N LEU A 46 9.33 12.10 9.60
CA LEU A 46 9.25 11.54 8.26
C LEU A 46 8.03 12.11 7.52
N PRO A 47 8.01 12.04 6.16
CA PRO A 47 6.75 12.20 5.43
C PRO A 47 5.72 11.19 5.92
N GLY A 48 4.47 11.61 6.02
CA GLY A 48 3.38 10.69 6.34
C GLY A 48 3.32 9.54 5.36
N PHE A 49 3.10 8.34 5.87
CA PHE A 49 3.10 7.13 5.06
C PHE A 49 1.92 7.07 4.10
N ILE A 50 2.12 6.38 2.97
CA ILE A 50 1.11 6.17 1.94
C ILE A 50 0.89 4.67 1.78
N ASP A 51 -0.26 4.16 2.26
CA ASP A 51 -0.64 2.76 2.14
C ASP A 51 -1.57 2.57 0.95
N ILE A 52 -1.03 1.99 -0.11
CA ILE A 52 -1.75 1.82 -1.39
C ILE A 52 -2.44 0.47 -1.52
N HIS A 53 -2.32 -0.40 -0.50
CA HIS A 53 -2.93 -1.72 -0.50
C HIS A 53 -3.26 -2.15 0.94
N SER A 54 -4.55 -2.05 1.30
CA SER A 54 -5.03 -2.53 2.59
C SER A 54 -6.57 -2.65 2.60
N HIS A 55 -7.06 -3.77 3.11
CA HIS A 55 -8.47 -4.17 3.11
C HIS A 55 -9.20 -3.80 4.40
N GLY A 56 -8.45 -3.67 5.49
CA GLY A 56 -9.08 -3.46 6.78
C GLY A 56 -8.11 -3.28 7.94
N ALA A 57 -8.65 -3.04 9.12
CA ALA A 57 -7.92 -2.98 10.39
C ALA A 57 -8.88 -3.07 11.57
N ASP A 58 -8.41 -3.64 12.69
CA ASP A 58 -9.04 -3.63 13.99
C ASP A 58 -10.53 -4.06 13.97
N GLY A 59 -10.79 -5.18 13.29
CA GLY A 59 -12.12 -5.79 13.19
C GLY A 59 -13.06 -5.17 12.14
N ALA A 60 -12.59 -4.20 11.35
CA ALA A 60 -13.35 -3.56 10.27
C ALA A 60 -12.76 -3.89 8.89
N ASP A 61 -13.62 -4.00 7.87
CA ASP A 61 -13.25 -4.34 6.49
C ASP A 61 -13.82 -3.29 5.51
N VAL A 62 -13.10 -2.98 4.45
CA VAL A 62 -13.56 -2.09 3.37
C VAL A 62 -14.83 -2.64 2.72
N CYS A 63 -14.92 -3.98 2.59
CA CYS A 63 -16.07 -4.67 2.01
C CYS A 63 -17.32 -4.69 2.90
N ASP A 64 -17.25 -4.19 4.14
CA ASP A 64 -18.44 -3.94 4.97
C ASP A 64 -19.40 -2.92 4.32
N ALA A 65 -18.90 -2.10 3.40
CA ALA A 65 -19.62 -1.00 2.77
C ALA A 65 -20.30 -0.08 3.82
N SER A 66 -19.52 0.33 4.82
CA SER A 66 -20.01 1.10 5.97
C SER A 66 -19.11 2.28 6.27
N HIS A 67 -19.67 3.50 6.37
CA HIS A 67 -18.92 4.68 6.80
C HIS A 67 -18.26 4.47 8.17
N LYS A 68 -18.93 3.72 9.07
CA LYS A 68 -18.38 3.41 10.40
C LYS A 68 -17.12 2.55 10.30
N SER A 69 -17.12 1.53 9.46
CA SER A 69 -15.96 0.66 9.23
C SER A 69 -14.82 1.44 8.58
N LEU A 70 -15.09 2.24 7.55
CA LEU A 70 -14.09 3.08 6.88
C LEU A 70 -13.46 4.09 7.85
N GLU A 71 -14.26 4.76 8.68
CA GLU A 71 -13.77 5.69 9.71
C GLU A 71 -12.89 4.98 10.74
N HIS A 72 -13.29 3.78 11.19
CA HIS A 72 -12.53 3.00 12.16
C HIS A 72 -11.19 2.55 11.60
N ILE A 73 -11.16 2.05 10.35
CA ILE A 73 -9.92 1.70 9.64
C ILE A 73 -9.02 2.93 9.53
N ALA A 74 -9.55 4.06 9.07
CA ALA A 74 -8.78 5.29 8.87
C ALA A 74 -8.15 5.79 10.18
N GLN A 75 -8.90 5.80 11.28
CA GLN A 75 -8.39 6.16 12.61
C GLN A 75 -7.28 5.20 13.07
N THR A 76 -7.40 3.91 12.73
CA THR A 76 -6.38 2.91 13.05
C THR A 76 -5.13 3.11 12.18
N LYS A 77 -5.28 3.40 10.89
CA LYS A 77 -4.17 3.74 9.99
C LYS A 77 -3.40 4.99 10.42
N LEU A 78 -4.08 6.00 10.97
CA LEU A 78 -3.41 7.17 11.56
C LEU A 78 -2.49 6.79 12.72
N LYS A 79 -2.84 5.79 13.54
CA LYS A 79 -1.96 5.28 14.61
C LYS A 79 -0.70 4.59 14.07
N GLU A 80 -0.71 4.20 12.80
CA GLU A 80 0.41 3.58 12.10
C GLU A 80 1.29 4.61 11.36
N GLY A 81 0.92 5.90 11.36
CA GLY A 81 1.60 6.97 10.63
C GLY A 81 1.13 7.16 9.20
N VAL A 82 0.08 6.45 8.78
CA VAL A 82 -0.48 6.57 7.42
C VAL A 82 -1.30 7.85 7.32
N THR A 83 -0.99 8.67 6.32
CA THR A 83 -1.69 9.94 6.03
C THR A 83 -2.45 9.91 4.71
N THR A 84 -2.13 8.94 3.86
CA THR A 84 -2.83 8.69 2.60
C THR A 84 -3.07 7.20 2.45
N TRP A 85 -4.31 6.83 2.16
CA TRP A 85 -4.73 5.44 2.06
C TRP A 85 -5.58 5.22 0.81
N LEU A 86 -5.34 4.11 0.12
CA LEU A 86 -6.22 3.58 -0.89
C LEU A 86 -7.04 2.42 -0.29
N PRO A 87 -8.31 2.63 0.07
CA PRO A 87 -9.19 1.52 0.43
C PRO A 87 -9.18 0.47 -0.67
N THR A 88 -8.82 -0.77 -0.31
CA THR A 88 -8.64 -1.86 -1.27
C THR A 88 -9.82 -2.82 -1.20
N THR A 89 -10.47 -3.08 -2.36
CA THR A 89 -11.58 -4.03 -2.44
C THR A 89 -11.05 -5.47 -2.55
N LEU A 90 -11.86 -6.43 -2.14
CA LEU A 90 -11.69 -7.84 -2.48
C LEU A 90 -12.45 -8.19 -3.77
N THR A 91 -12.18 -9.38 -4.31
CA THR A 91 -13.00 -9.98 -5.36
C THR A 91 -14.41 -10.25 -4.83
N GLN A 92 -15.40 -9.44 -5.27
CA GLN A 92 -16.78 -9.43 -4.85
C GLN A 92 -17.73 -9.45 -6.07
N PRO A 93 -19.04 -9.77 -5.91
CA PRO A 93 -20.02 -9.53 -6.96
C PRO A 93 -20.03 -8.06 -7.40
N GLN A 94 -20.38 -7.80 -8.68
CA GLN A 94 -20.35 -6.43 -9.23
C GLN A 94 -21.24 -5.48 -8.42
N GLU A 95 -22.44 -5.90 -8.06
CA GLU A 95 -23.38 -5.09 -7.29
C GLU A 95 -22.79 -4.71 -5.91
N LYS A 96 -22.02 -5.63 -5.29
CA LYS A 96 -21.35 -5.36 -4.03
C LYS A 96 -20.18 -4.41 -4.20
N LEU A 97 -19.40 -4.54 -5.27
CA LEU A 97 -18.32 -3.57 -5.60
C LEU A 97 -18.89 -2.17 -5.83
N VAL A 98 -19.99 -2.04 -6.55
CA VAL A 98 -20.69 -0.76 -6.76
C VAL A 98 -21.14 -0.16 -5.41
N GLU A 99 -21.72 -0.95 -4.51
CA GLU A 99 -22.10 -0.51 -3.16
C GLU A 99 -20.88 -0.01 -2.35
N ILE A 100 -19.79 -0.79 -2.34
CA ILE A 100 -18.56 -0.45 -1.63
C ILE A 100 -17.99 0.89 -2.16
N VAL A 101 -17.86 1.03 -3.48
CA VAL A 101 -17.25 2.21 -4.10
C VAL A 101 -18.10 3.47 -3.88
N HIS A 102 -19.44 3.36 -3.94
CA HIS A 102 -20.34 4.45 -3.54
C HIS A 102 -20.13 4.87 -2.09
N THR A 103 -20.04 3.89 -1.18
CA THR A 103 -19.84 4.15 0.24
C THR A 103 -18.50 4.88 0.49
N ILE A 104 -17.42 4.43 -0.18
CA ILE A 104 -16.11 5.09 -0.08
C ILE A 104 -16.20 6.53 -0.61
N ARG A 105 -16.79 6.76 -1.78
CA ARG A 105 -16.96 8.09 -2.36
C ARG A 105 -17.69 9.04 -1.40
N ASP A 106 -18.80 8.59 -0.85
CA ASP A 106 -19.66 9.42 -0.01
C ASP A 106 -18.98 9.77 1.34
N TRP A 107 -18.10 8.90 1.81
CA TRP A 107 -17.34 9.10 3.05
C TRP A 107 -16.03 9.88 2.83
N ALA A 108 -15.35 9.71 1.70
CA ALA A 108 -13.98 10.18 1.46
C ALA A 108 -13.77 11.68 1.72
N ALA A 109 -14.77 12.52 1.43
CA ALA A 109 -14.69 13.97 1.67
C ALA A 109 -14.62 14.34 3.17
N SER A 110 -15.06 13.46 4.07
CA SER A 110 -15.03 13.63 5.52
C SER A 110 -13.97 12.78 6.22
N ALA A 111 -13.21 12.00 5.44
CA ALA A 111 -12.18 11.11 5.97
C ALA A 111 -11.12 11.87 6.79
N PRO A 112 -10.64 11.28 7.90
CA PRO A 112 -9.61 11.91 8.74
C PRO A 112 -8.20 11.85 8.13
N LEU A 113 -8.04 11.22 6.94
CA LEU A 113 -6.81 11.13 6.16
C LEU A 113 -7.12 11.25 4.66
N ASN A 114 -6.09 11.27 3.79
CA ASN A 114 -6.30 11.41 2.35
C ASN A 114 -6.78 10.12 1.71
N ILE A 115 -7.88 10.21 0.95
CA ILE A 115 -8.41 9.13 0.10
C ILE A 115 -8.42 9.63 -1.36
N PRO A 116 -7.31 9.55 -2.09
CA PRO A 116 -7.26 10.06 -3.47
C PRO A 116 -7.98 9.16 -4.48
N GLY A 117 -8.31 7.93 -4.08
CA GLY A 117 -8.96 6.93 -4.90
C GLY A 117 -8.96 5.58 -4.20
N ILE A 118 -9.23 4.52 -4.96
CA ILE A 118 -9.29 3.13 -4.47
C ILE A 118 -8.30 2.23 -5.22
N HIS A 119 -8.01 1.09 -4.60
CA HIS A 119 -7.34 -0.03 -5.23
C HIS A 119 -8.37 -1.14 -5.47
N LEU A 120 -8.59 -1.50 -6.72
CA LEU A 120 -9.42 -2.65 -7.10
C LEU A 120 -8.54 -3.89 -7.15
N GLU A 121 -8.63 -4.78 -6.15
CA GLU A 121 -7.94 -6.05 -6.17
C GLU A 121 -8.86 -7.16 -6.68
N GLY A 122 -8.63 -7.55 -7.92
CA GLY A 122 -9.59 -8.36 -8.68
C GLY A 122 -10.76 -7.52 -9.19
N PRO A 123 -11.85 -8.16 -9.66
CA PRO A 123 -12.13 -9.60 -9.71
C PRO A 123 -11.50 -10.36 -10.90
N PHE A 124 -10.70 -9.69 -11.71
CA PHE A 124 -10.10 -10.20 -12.95
C PHE A 124 -8.79 -10.95 -12.66
N ILE A 125 -8.84 -11.93 -11.77
CA ILE A 125 -7.67 -12.69 -11.31
C ILE A 125 -7.73 -14.14 -11.78
N ASN A 126 -6.65 -14.89 -11.58
CA ASN A 126 -6.65 -16.32 -11.89
C ASN A 126 -7.27 -17.10 -10.72
N ARG A 127 -8.35 -17.85 -11.00
CA ARG A 127 -9.07 -18.64 -9.99
C ARG A 127 -8.18 -19.63 -9.24
N GLU A 128 -7.16 -20.17 -9.89
CA GLU A 128 -6.24 -21.14 -9.27
C GLU A 128 -5.19 -20.46 -8.37
N GLN A 129 -5.10 -19.12 -8.43
CA GLN A 129 -4.22 -18.30 -7.61
C GLN A 129 -5.03 -17.35 -6.69
N ALA A 130 -6.30 -17.68 -6.44
CA ALA A 130 -7.20 -16.83 -5.68
C ALA A 130 -6.70 -16.50 -4.26
N GLY A 131 -5.88 -17.38 -3.65
CA GLY A 131 -5.37 -17.13 -2.31
C GLY A 131 -6.50 -16.93 -1.30
N ALA A 132 -6.58 -15.75 -0.71
CA ALA A 132 -7.65 -15.33 0.20
C ALA A 132 -8.79 -14.55 -0.50
N GLN A 133 -8.83 -14.54 -1.84
CA GLN A 133 -9.96 -14.03 -2.60
C GLN A 133 -11.03 -15.11 -2.77
N ASN A 134 -12.31 -14.74 -2.81
CA ASN A 134 -13.39 -15.71 -3.02
C ASN A 134 -13.43 -16.18 -4.48
N PRO A 135 -13.11 -17.45 -4.79
CA PRO A 135 -13.02 -17.92 -6.17
C PRO A 135 -14.39 -17.98 -6.89
N GLN A 136 -15.49 -17.88 -6.17
CA GLN A 136 -16.83 -17.87 -6.79
C GLN A 136 -17.09 -16.58 -7.56
N PHE A 137 -16.46 -15.47 -7.16
CA PHE A 137 -16.67 -14.14 -7.74
C PHE A 137 -15.60 -13.78 -8.78
N VAL A 138 -14.57 -14.63 -8.96
CA VAL A 138 -13.57 -14.48 -10.02
C VAL A 138 -14.22 -14.61 -11.38
N ARG A 139 -14.00 -13.61 -12.24
CA ARG A 139 -14.60 -13.50 -13.57
C ARG A 139 -13.64 -12.92 -14.60
N PRO A 140 -13.91 -13.11 -15.91
CA PRO A 140 -13.14 -12.47 -16.97
C PRO A 140 -13.16 -10.94 -16.89
N PRO A 141 -12.13 -10.25 -17.43
CA PRO A 141 -12.11 -8.81 -17.55
C PRO A 141 -13.35 -8.25 -18.26
N ASP A 142 -13.97 -7.23 -17.65
CA ASP A 142 -15.08 -6.48 -18.22
C ASP A 142 -14.78 -4.98 -18.14
N LEU A 143 -14.66 -4.34 -19.31
CA LEU A 143 -14.36 -2.91 -19.41
C LEU A 143 -15.50 -2.04 -18.89
N ASN A 144 -16.76 -2.46 -19.09
CA ASN A 144 -17.91 -1.68 -18.63
C ASN A 144 -17.96 -1.65 -17.10
N GLU A 145 -17.67 -2.79 -16.46
CA GLU A 145 -17.57 -2.88 -15.00
C GLU A 145 -16.45 -1.98 -14.47
N LEU A 146 -15.25 -2.03 -15.06
CA LEU A 146 -14.15 -1.17 -14.66
C LEU A 146 -14.49 0.32 -14.82
N GLN A 147 -15.11 0.69 -15.95
CA GLN A 147 -15.53 2.06 -16.22
C GLN A 147 -16.60 2.54 -15.24
N GLU A 148 -17.60 1.71 -14.93
CA GLU A 148 -18.64 2.01 -13.95
C GLU A 148 -18.02 2.31 -12.58
N LEU A 149 -17.17 1.43 -12.06
CA LEU A 149 -16.52 1.62 -10.76
C LEU A 149 -15.63 2.87 -10.73
N HIS A 150 -14.82 3.08 -11.77
CA HIS A 150 -13.94 4.25 -11.88
C HIS A 150 -14.72 5.57 -12.01
N GLN A 151 -15.89 5.58 -12.62
CA GLN A 151 -16.76 6.77 -12.72
C GLN A 151 -17.41 7.12 -11.38
N ILE A 152 -17.71 6.13 -10.53
CA ILE A 152 -18.25 6.36 -9.19
C ILE A 152 -17.21 7.03 -8.30
N PHE A 153 -15.99 6.46 -8.24
CA PHE A 153 -14.85 7.02 -7.52
C PHE A 153 -13.53 6.58 -8.19
N PRO A 154 -12.51 7.44 -8.28
CA PRO A 154 -11.30 7.11 -9.03
C PRO A 154 -10.63 5.82 -8.55
N ALA A 155 -10.57 4.80 -9.40
CA ALA A 155 -9.64 3.69 -9.20
C ALA A 155 -8.25 4.15 -9.61
N LEU A 156 -7.27 4.01 -8.72
CA LEU A 156 -5.87 4.36 -8.99
C LEU A 156 -5.03 3.14 -9.33
N ILE A 157 -5.40 1.97 -8.81
CA ILE A 157 -4.75 0.69 -9.08
C ILE A 157 -5.81 -0.34 -9.46
N LEU A 158 -5.51 -1.16 -10.45
CA LEU A 158 -6.25 -2.37 -10.80
C LEU A 158 -5.31 -3.57 -10.74
N SER A 159 -5.48 -4.43 -9.74
CA SER A 159 -4.77 -5.70 -9.62
C SER A 159 -5.50 -6.81 -10.37
N LEU A 160 -4.81 -7.47 -11.31
CA LEU A 160 -5.38 -8.50 -12.19
C LEU A 160 -4.34 -9.55 -12.60
N ALA A 161 -4.80 -10.68 -13.13
CA ALA A 161 -3.94 -11.70 -13.73
C ALA A 161 -3.73 -11.41 -15.23
N PRO A 162 -2.51 -11.10 -15.68
CA PRO A 162 -2.29 -10.71 -17.08
C PRO A 162 -2.44 -11.86 -18.09
N GLU A 163 -2.40 -13.11 -17.67
CA GLU A 163 -2.54 -14.29 -18.53
C GLU A 163 -3.98 -14.67 -18.86
N ILE A 164 -4.98 -14.12 -18.17
CA ILE A 164 -6.37 -14.49 -18.45
C ILE A 164 -6.87 -13.87 -19.75
N PRO A 165 -7.78 -14.52 -20.48
CA PRO A 165 -8.29 -14.01 -21.75
C PRO A 165 -8.91 -12.60 -21.59
N GLY A 166 -8.45 -11.66 -22.43
CA GLY A 166 -8.92 -10.26 -22.41
C GLY A 166 -8.09 -9.34 -21.50
N ALA A 167 -7.15 -9.85 -20.71
CA ALA A 167 -6.37 -9.05 -19.76
C ALA A 167 -5.54 -7.94 -20.43
N PHE A 168 -4.88 -8.20 -21.56
CA PHE A 168 -4.08 -7.16 -22.23
C PHE A 168 -4.92 -5.97 -22.67
N ASN A 169 -6.14 -6.23 -23.16
CA ASN A 169 -7.04 -5.14 -23.54
C ASN A 169 -7.44 -4.30 -22.34
N ILE A 170 -7.83 -4.91 -21.20
CA ILE A 170 -8.21 -4.15 -20.02
C ILE A 170 -7.03 -3.44 -19.36
N ILE A 171 -5.81 -3.99 -19.44
CA ILE A 171 -4.58 -3.32 -19.01
C ILE A 171 -4.37 -2.04 -19.82
N GLN A 172 -4.51 -2.10 -21.15
CA GLN A 172 -4.36 -0.94 -22.03
C GLN A 172 -5.41 0.13 -21.74
N GLU A 173 -6.68 -0.26 -21.63
CA GLU A 173 -7.77 0.65 -21.33
C GLU A 173 -7.64 1.29 -19.95
N ALA A 174 -7.31 0.50 -18.90
CA ALA A 174 -7.05 1.00 -17.56
C ALA A 174 -5.90 2.02 -17.56
N SER A 175 -4.79 1.71 -18.23
CA SER A 175 -3.67 2.65 -18.38
C SER A 175 -4.08 3.94 -19.09
N GLY A 176 -4.92 3.85 -20.14
CA GLY A 176 -5.49 5.00 -20.86
C GLY A 176 -6.40 5.87 -19.99
N MET A 177 -7.06 5.30 -19.00
CA MET A 177 -7.90 6.01 -18.02
C MET A 177 -7.09 6.59 -16.84
N GLY A 178 -5.76 6.38 -16.80
CA GLY A 178 -4.91 6.83 -15.69
C GLY A 178 -4.92 5.89 -14.49
N ILE A 179 -5.50 4.71 -14.62
CA ILE A 179 -5.43 3.64 -13.63
C ILE A 179 -4.09 2.90 -13.81
N THR A 180 -3.40 2.56 -12.75
CA THR A 180 -2.15 1.78 -12.77
C THR A 180 -2.48 0.28 -12.76
N PRO A 181 -2.25 -0.48 -13.86
CA PRO A 181 -2.42 -1.92 -13.83
C PRO A 181 -1.29 -2.58 -13.05
N SER A 182 -1.65 -3.57 -12.21
CA SER A 182 -0.75 -4.36 -11.37
C SER A 182 -0.99 -5.85 -11.57
N ALA A 183 0.08 -6.65 -11.71
CA ALA A 183 -0.07 -8.11 -11.79
C ALA A 183 -0.26 -8.69 -10.39
N ALA A 184 -1.34 -9.45 -10.21
CA ALA A 184 -1.74 -10.07 -8.95
C ALA A 184 -2.45 -11.40 -9.19
N HIS A 185 -2.37 -12.31 -8.20
CA HIS A 185 -3.12 -13.57 -8.23
C HIS A 185 -3.04 -14.27 -9.60
N THR A 186 -1.82 -14.53 -10.04
CA THR A 186 -1.50 -14.83 -11.43
C THR A 186 -0.62 -16.07 -11.60
N LYS A 187 -0.81 -16.81 -12.68
CA LYS A 187 0.07 -17.85 -13.19
C LYS A 187 0.90 -17.41 -14.40
N ALA A 188 0.98 -16.09 -14.65
CA ALA A 188 1.76 -15.58 -15.76
C ALA A 188 3.20 -16.08 -15.72
N ASP A 189 3.74 -16.41 -16.89
CA ASP A 189 5.16 -16.60 -17.11
C ASP A 189 5.84 -15.25 -17.36
N TYR A 190 7.15 -15.25 -17.44
CA TYR A 190 7.93 -14.03 -17.71
C TYR A 190 7.51 -13.35 -19.02
N ALA A 191 7.32 -14.13 -20.10
CA ALA A 191 6.97 -13.58 -21.42
C ALA A 191 5.59 -12.88 -21.40
N THR A 192 4.64 -13.43 -20.66
CA THR A 192 3.31 -12.82 -20.45
C THR A 192 3.42 -11.51 -19.71
N VAL A 193 4.22 -11.45 -18.63
CA VAL A 193 4.46 -10.19 -17.89
C VAL A 193 5.08 -9.14 -18.80
N MET A 194 6.10 -9.51 -19.58
CA MET A 194 6.75 -8.59 -20.51
C MET A 194 5.78 -8.06 -21.57
N THR A 195 4.96 -8.93 -22.14
CA THR A 195 3.90 -8.48 -23.05
C THR A 195 2.94 -7.51 -22.34
N ALA A 196 2.52 -7.82 -21.12
CA ALA A 196 1.63 -6.93 -20.35
C ALA A 196 2.24 -5.55 -20.09
N THR A 197 3.58 -5.43 -19.91
CA THR A 197 4.23 -4.12 -19.77
C THR A 197 4.10 -3.26 -21.04
N GLU A 198 4.11 -3.87 -22.23
CA GLU A 198 3.88 -3.15 -23.50
C GLU A 198 2.46 -2.55 -23.57
N TYR A 199 1.49 -3.15 -22.86
CA TYR A 199 0.12 -2.66 -22.73
C TYR A 199 -0.10 -1.70 -21.55
N GLY A 200 0.91 -1.50 -20.68
CA GLY A 200 0.86 -0.52 -19.60
C GLY A 200 0.89 -1.09 -18.19
N LEU A 201 1.17 -2.40 -18.01
CA LEU A 201 1.40 -2.99 -16.68
C LEU A 201 2.62 -2.32 -16.02
N LYS A 202 2.47 -1.91 -14.75
CA LYS A 202 3.52 -1.17 -14.03
C LYS A 202 3.87 -1.74 -12.68
N HIS A 203 2.91 -2.38 -11.98
CA HIS A 203 3.12 -2.88 -10.63
C HIS A 203 3.07 -4.40 -10.57
N LEU A 204 3.69 -4.94 -9.51
CA LEU A 204 3.52 -6.32 -9.05
C LEU A 204 2.98 -6.25 -7.63
N THR A 205 1.70 -6.56 -7.47
CA THR A 205 0.97 -6.52 -6.20
C THR A 205 1.50 -7.57 -5.24
N HIS A 206 1.67 -7.24 -3.93
CA HIS A 206 2.16 -8.12 -2.86
C HIS A 206 3.22 -9.11 -3.37
N PHE A 207 4.27 -8.55 -4.00
CA PHE A 207 5.32 -9.27 -4.72
C PHE A 207 5.78 -10.55 -4.03
N GLY A 208 5.82 -11.63 -4.81
CA GLY A 208 6.20 -12.96 -4.33
C GLY A 208 5.02 -13.82 -3.83
N ASN A 209 3.84 -13.21 -3.60
CA ASN A 209 2.66 -13.90 -3.08
C ASN A 209 1.62 -14.11 -4.18
N ALA A 210 1.00 -15.29 -4.22
CA ALA A 210 -0.01 -15.70 -5.21
C ALA A 210 0.44 -15.43 -6.67
N MET A 211 1.73 -15.66 -7.00
CA MET A 211 2.30 -15.49 -8.33
C MET A 211 3.38 -16.55 -8.60
N THR A 212 3.80 -16.67 -9.86
CA THR A 212 4.85 -17.63 -10.27
C THR A 212 6.21 -17.23 -9.74
N GLY A 213 6.88 -18.18 -9.07
CA GLY A 213 8.20 -18.00 -8.47
C GLY A 213 9.37 -18.21 -9.45
N LEU A 214 10.60 -18.02 -8.94
CA LEU A 214 11.83 -18.29 -9.69
C LEU A 214 12.05 -19.80 -9.86
N HIS A 215 12.18 -20.23 -11.09
CA HIS A 215 12.60 -21.56 -11.45
C HIS A 215 13.62 -21.52 -12.59
N HIS A 216 14.60 -22.43 -12.60
CA HIS A 216 15.73 -22.38 -13.54
C HIS A 216 15.37 -22.54 -15.03
N ARG A 217 14.14 -22.94 -15.37
CA ARG A 217 13.62 -23.04 -16.74
C ARG A 217 12.51 -22.02 -17.03
N GLU A 218 11.93 -21.40 -16.00
CA GLU A 218 10.89 -20.36 -16.11
C GLU A 218 10.98 -19.47 -14.88
N ILE A 219 11.38 -18.24 -15.08
CA ILE A 219 11.66 -17.32 -13.94
C ILE A 219 10.42 -16.64 -13.38
N GLY A 220 9.30 -16.74 -14.08
CA GLY A 220 7.99 -16.25 -13.63
C GLY A 220 7.90 -14.77 -13.38
N VAL A 221 6.82 -14.39 -12.69
CA VAL A 221 6.58 -13.00 -12.27
C VAL A 221 7.66 -12.51 -11.30
N VAL A 222 8.10 -13.37 -10.37
CA VAL A 222 9.16 -13.01 -9.43
C VAL A 222 10.46 -12.69 -10.17
N GLY A 223 10.80 -13.45 -11.23
CA GLY A 223 11.96 -13.14 -12.06
C GLY A 223 11.81 -11.83 -12.83
N ALA A 224 10.63 -11.53 -13.36
CA ALA A 224 10.36 -10.25 -13.99
C ALA A 224 10.60 -9.08 -13.02
N GLY A 225 10.12 -9.17 -11.78
CA GLY A 225 10.35 -8.14 -10.77
C GLY A 225 11.82 -7.92 -10.41
N PHE A 226 12.69 -8.92 -10.59
CA PHE A 226 14.14 -8.77 -10.38
C PHE A 226 14.92 -8.25 -11.59
N LEU A 227 14.37 -8.36 -12.79
CA LEU A 227 15.07 -8.06 -14.04
C LEU A 227 14.59 -6.77 -14.72
N GLU A 228 13.36 -6.34 -14.45
CA GLU A 228 12.70 -5.27 -15.18
C GLU A 228 12.55 -4.00 -14.36
N ASP A 229 13.40 -3.03 -14.60
CA ASP A 229 13.40 -1.74 -13.90
C ASP A 229 12.13 -0.90 -14.18
N SER A 230 11.32 -1.27 -15.16
CA SER A 230 10.03 -0.63 -15.45
C SER A 230 8.91 -1.05 -14.48
N LEU A 231 9.10 -2.16 -13.75
CA LEU A 231 8.14 -2.70 -12.81
C LEU A 231 8.40 -2.20 -11.40
N ARG A 232 7.34 -1.93 -10.65
CA ARG A 232 7.38 -1.55 -9.24
C ARG A 232 6.82 -2.65 -8.37
N LEU A 233 7.50 -2.94 -7.27
CA LEU A 233 7.19 -4.03 -6.37
C LEU A 233 6.47 -3.52 -5.12
N GLU A 234 5.29 -4.04 -4.83
CA GLU A 234 4.58 -3.83 -3.58
C GLU A 234 5.01 -4.91 -2.57
N LEU A 235 5.60 -4.52 -1.44
CA LEU A 235 6.19 -5.44 -0.48
C LEU A 235 5.44 -5.46 0.84
N ILE A 236 5.03 -6.65 1.29
CA ILE A 236 4.56 -6.91 2.66
C ILE A 236 5.80 -7.31 3.48
N ALA A 237 6.30 -6.38 4.29
CA ALA A 237 7.54 -6.57 5.05
C ALA A 237 7.29 -7.10 6.47
N ASP A 238 6.45 -8.12 6.61
CA ASP A 238 6.12 -8.74 7.90
C ASP A 238 7.08 -9.89 8.31
N GLY A 239 7.96 -10.32 7.39
CA GLY A 239 8.86 -11.46 7.59
C GLY A 239 8.19 -12.82 7.46
N ILE A 240 6.89 -12.85 7.08
CA ILE A 240 6.04 -14.03 6.90
C ILE A 240 5.74 -14.20 5.42
N HIS A 241 5.14 -13.17 4.78
CA HIS A 241 4.87 -13.12 3.34
C HIS A 241 6.16 -13.12 2.52
N LEU A 242 7.17 -12.41 2.99
CA LEU A 242 8.53 -12.42 2.46
C LEU A 242 9.49 -12.78 3.58
N ALA A 243 10.19 -13.92 3.43
CA ALA A 243 11.24 -14.31 4.37
C ALA A 243 12.30 -13.21 4.46
N PRO A 244 12.97 -12.99 5.62
CA PRO A 244 13.99 -11.96 5.78
C PRO A 244 15.06 -11.98 4.68
N LYS A 245 15.53 -13.16 4.26
CA LYS A 245 16.51 -13.30 3.17
C LYS A 245 15.96 -12.93 1.78
N MET A 246 14.65 -13.02 1.57
CA MET A 246 14.03 -12.52 0.35
C MET A 246 14.00 -10.99 0.35
N LEU A 247 13.69 -10.36 1.48
CA LEU A 247 13.77 -8.89 1.63
C LEU A 247 15.20 -8.39 1.38
N GLU A 248 16.22 -9.00 1.98
CA GLU A 248 17.63 -8.66 1.71
C GLU A 248 17.96 -8.80 0.21
N LEU A 249 17.50 -9.88 -0.45
CA LEU A 249 17.71 -10.08 -1.87
C LEU A 249 17.05 -8.99 -2.72
N ILE A 250 15.79 -8.66 -2.43
CA ILE A 250 15.05 -7.59 -3.13
C ILE A 250 15.81 -6.27 -2.97
N PHE A 251 16.14 -5.88 -1.75
CA PHE A 251 16.87 -4.64 -1.48
C PHE A 251 18.30 -4.62 -2.05
N SER A 252 18.92 -5.78 -2.32
CA SER A 252 20.23 -5.85 -2.98
C SER A 252 20.18 -5.77 -4.51
N ARG A 253 19.02 -5.98 -5.14
CA ARG A 253 18.88 -6.14 -6.60
C ARG A 253 17.96 -5.12 -7.24
N VAL A 254 16.88 -4.73 -6.57
CA VAL A 254 15.85 -3.86 -7.13
C VAL A 254 16.20 -2.40 -6.77
N PRO A 255 16.14 -1.47 -7.73
CA PRO A 255 16.30 -0.03 -7.47
C PRO A 255 15.30 0.44 -6.41
N ARG A 256 15.76 1.28 -5.47
CA ARG A 256 14.94 1.73 -4.33
C ARG A 256 13.66 2.45 -4.77
N GLU A 257 13.72 3.19 -5.87
CA GLU A 257 12.58 3.88 -6.49
C GLU A 257 11.48 2.94 -7.01
N ASN A 258 11.80 1.66 -7.18
CA ASN A 258 10.86 0.64 -7.64
C ASN A 258 10.27 -0.20 -6.50
N ILE A 259 10.62 0.10 -5.25
CA ILE A 259 10.12 -0.61 -4.08
C ILE A 259 9.06 0.25 -3.38
N MET A 260 7.91 -0.33 -3.07
CA MET A 260 6.84 0.30 -2.32
C MET A 260 6.40 -0.60 -1.16
N LEU A 261 6.52 -0.11 0.08
CA LEU A 261 5.96 -0.79 1.23
C LEU A 261 4.44 -0.69 1.19
N ILE A 262 3.77 -1.79 1.43
CA ILE A 262 2.33 -1.90 1.65
C ILE A 262 2.08 -2.70 2.93
N THR A 263 0.88 -2.62 3.47
CA THR A 263 0.51 -3.51 4.57
C THR A 263 -0.19 -4.76 4.09
N ASP A 264 -1.06 -4.66 3.09
CA ASP A 264 -2.05 -5.71 2.79
C ASP A 264 -2.79 -6.14 4.05
N SER A 265 -3.02 -5.16 4.97
CA SER A 265 -3.67 -5.44 6.24
C SER A 265 -5.15 -5.71 6.05
N VAL A 266 -5.65 -6.60 6.88
CA VAL A 266 -7.06 -7.00 6.93
C VAL A 266 -7.66 -6.70 8.30
N SER A 267 -8.95 -6.98 8.49
CA SER A 267 -9.65 -6.83 9.78
C SER A 267 -8.93 -7.46 10.98
N ALA A 268 -8.09 -8.48 10.74
CA ALA A 268 -7.27 -9.17 11.75
C ALA A 268 -6.15 -8.29 12.34
N SER A 269 -5.70 -7.24 11.62
CA SER A 269 -4.64 -6.37 12.16
C SER A 269 -5.16 -5.65 13.41
N TRP A 270 -4.30 -5.42 14.41
CA TRP A 270 -4.64 -4.87 15.73
C TRP A 270 -5.56 -5.75 16.60
N GLN A 271 -6.00 -6.91 16.12
CA GLN A 271 -6.77 -7.87 16.91
C GLN A 271 -5.83 -8.83 17.67
N SER A 272 -6.31 -9.37 18.77
CA SER A 272 -5.71 -10.50 19.46
C SER A 272 -6.02 -11.81 18.73
N ASP A 273 -5.28 -12.88 19.06
CA ASP A 273 -5.57 -14.23 18.55
C ASP A 273 -7.04 -14.60 18.76
N GLY A 274 -7.63 -15.22 17.74
CA GLY A 274 -9.05 -15.58 17.71
C GLY A 274 -9.59 -15.66 16.29
N ASP A 275 -10.92 -15.74 16.19
CA ASP A 275 -11.64 -15.86 14.94
C ASP A 275 -12.08 -14.48 14.40
N THR A 276 -11.97 -14.29 13.08
CA THR A 276 -12.44 -13.09 12.37
C THR A 276 -12.87 -13.46 10.95
N PHE A 277 -13.14 -12.45 10.13
CA PHE A 277 -13.54 -12.62 8.72
C PHE A 277 -12.68 -11.72 7.82
N LEU A 278 -12.51 -12.15 6.57
CA LEU A 278 -12.01 -11.35 5.46
C LEU A 278 -13.09 -11.42 4.35
N GLY A 279 -13.85 -10.33 4.19
CA GLY A 279 -15.09 -10.42 3.44
C GLY A 279 -15.99 -11.54 3.97
N ASP A 280 -16.34 -12.52 3.12
CA ASP A 280 -17.18 -13.68 3.49
C ASP A 280 -16.36 -14.91 3.97
N LEU A 281 -15.04 -14.80 4.05
CA LEU A 281 -14.15 -15.92 4.36
C LEU A 281 -13.80 -15.96 5.85
N GLU A 282 -13.94 -17.14 6.47
CA GLU A 282 -13.56 -17.36 7.88
C GLU A 282 -12.02 -17.38 8.02
N VAL A 283 -11.52 -16.59 8.96
CA VAL A 283 -10.10 -16.42 9.27
C VAL A 283 -9.84 -16.75 10.74
N GLU A 284 -8.74 -17.45 11.01
CA GLU A 284 -8.17 -17.62 12.34
C GLU A 284 -6.91 -16.74 12.47
N ILE A 285 -6.83 -15.98 13.56
CA ILE A 285 -5.61 -15.29 13.98
C ILE A 285 -4.92 -16.17 15.01
N LYS A 286 -3.69 -16.56 14.73
CA LYS A 286 -2.87 -17.33 15.64
C LYS A 286 -1.42 -16.86 15.61
N ASP A 287 -0.86 -16.60 16.79
CA ASP A 287 0.48 -16.03 16.93
C ASP A 287 0.64 -14.73 16.08
N GLY A 288 -0.45 -13.93 15.99
CA GLY A 288 -0.51 -12.71 15.20
C GLY A 288 -0.55 -12.92 13.68
N ILE A 289 -0.76 -14.15 13.19
CA ILE A 289 -0.83 -14.47 11.75
C ILE A 289 -2.27 -14.82 11.38
N ALA A 290 -2.83 -14.14 10.37
CA ALA A 290 -4.15 -14.42 9.84
C ALA A 290 -4.12 -15.51 8.76
N ARG A 291 -4.96 -16.53 8.90
CA ARG A 291 -5.07 -17.65 7.95
C ARG A 291 -6.52 -18.00 7.68
N LEU A 292 -6.81 -18.37 6.44
CA LEU A 292 -8.10 -18.94 6.10
C LEU A 292 -8.31 -20.27 6.84
N LYS A 293 -9.46 -20.44 7.51
CA LYS A 293 -9.80 -21.70 8.17
C LYS A 293 -10.00 -22.86 7.19
N SER A 294 -10.42 -22.55 5.97
CA SER A 294 -10.74 -23.56 4.96
C SER A 294 -9.53 -24.34 4.44
N ASN A 295 -8.36 -23.68 4.31
CA ASN A 295 -7.17 -24.30 3.67
C ASN A 295 -5.83 -23.87 4.30
N GLY A 296 -5.83 -23.02 5.33
CA GLY A 296 -4.62 -22.54 6.03
C GLY A 296 -3.78 -21.53 5.24
N ALA A 297 -4.24 -21.04 4.08
CA ALA A 297 -3.57 -19.99 3.34
C ALA A 297 -3.48 -18.71 4.16
N LEU A 298 -2.43 -17.91 3.97
CA LEU A 298 -2.35 -16.56 4.52
C LEU A 298 -3.54 -15.73 4.02
N ALA A 299 -4.12 -14.94 4.90
CA ALA A 299 -5.30 -14.12 4.62
C ALA A 299 -4.96 -12.64 4.86
N GLY A 300 -4.31 -12.02 3.86
CA GLY A 300 -3.68 -10.72 4.03
C GLY A 300 -2.71 -10.70 5.21
N SER A 301 -2.39 -9.53 5.73
CA SER A 301 -1.46 -9.38 6.83
C SER A 301 -2.09 -8.75 8.08
N THR A 302 -1.39 -8.89 9.20
CA THR A 302 -1.62 -8.13 10.44
C THR A 302 -0.59 -7.03 10.62
N LEU A 303 0.18 -6.73 9.57
CA LEU A 303 1.28 -5.76 9.59
C LEU A 303 0.76 -4.35 9.87
N ARG A 304 1.40 -3.66 10.82
CA ARG A 304 1.27 -2.22 11.02
C ARG A 304 2.33 -1.51 10.19
N TYR A 305 1.97 -0.41 9.54
CA TYR A 305 2.85 0.23 8.57
C TYR A 305 4.22 0.63 9.14
N ASN A 306 4.24 1.28 10.29
CA ASN A 306 5.49 1.66 10.99
C ASN A 306 6.38 0.46 11.32
N GLN A 307 5.79 -0.69 11.65
CA GLN A 307 6.53 -1.93 11.92
C GLN A 307 7.13 -2.53 10.64
N GLY A 308 6.49 -2.33 9.49
CA GLY A 308 7.05 -2.69 8.18
C GLY A 308 8.34 -1.92 7.88
N LEU A 309 8.35 -0.61 8.08
CA LEU A 309 9.56 0.22 7.93
C LEU A 309 10.67 -0.21 8.90
N LYS A 310 10.33 -0.42 10.18
CA LYS A 310 11.27 -0.91 11.19
C LYS A 310 11.92 -2.20 10.73
N ARG A 311 11.12 -3.16 10.29
CA ARG A 311 11.61 -4.48 9.88
C ARG A 311 12.50 -4.43 8.64
N ILE A 312 12.17 -3.58 7.65
CA ILE A 312 13.05 -3.34 6.50
C ILE A 312 14.41 -2.83 6.99
N HIS A 313 14.42 -1.82 7.87
CA HIS A 313 15.65 -1.25 8.43
C HIS A 313 16.49 -2.32 9.18
N GLU A 314 15.86 -3.11 10.05
CA GLU A 314 16.53 -4.15 10.84
C GLU A 314 17.09 -5.28 9.97
N ILE A 315 16.35 -5.72 8.95
CA ILE A 315 16.76 -6.83 8.07
C ILE A 315 17.85 -6.39 7.10
N THR A 316 17.71 -5.21 6.49
CA THR A 316 18.65 -4.78 5.44
C THR A 316 19.87 -4.08 6.01
N GLY A 317 19.78 -3.52 7.21
CA GLY A 317 20.83 -2.68 7.81
C GLY A 317 21.01 -1.34 7.08
N GLU A 318 20.13 -0.98 6.14
CA GLU A 318 20.22 0.27 5.42
C GLU A 318 19.80 1.47 6.27
N PRO A 319 20.42 2.64 6.12
CA PRO A 319 20.01 3.84 6.81
C PRO A 319 18.59 4.24 6.37
N LEU A 320 17.83 4.82 7.28
CA LEU A 320 16.44 5.23 7.01
C LEU A 320 16.34 6.18 5.82
N SER A 321 17.31 7.07 5.62
CA SER A 321 17.37 7.99 4.48
C SER A 321 17.43 7.28 3.11
N ALA A 322 17.93 6.03 3.07
CA ALA A 322 17.96 5.23 1.84
C ALA A 322 16.63 4.50 1.57
N ILE A 323 15.85 4.22 2.61
CA ILE A 323 14.63 3.40 2.49
C ILE A 323 13.32 4.20 2.68
N VAL A 324 13.37 5.41 3.25
CA VAL A 324 12.17 6.21 3.54
C VAL A 324 11.31 6.49 2.29
N ALA A 325 11.92 6.58 1.10
CA ALA A 325 11.17 6.76 -0.15
C ALA A 325 10.18 5.61 -0.41
N THR A 326 10.47 4.41 0.08
CA THR A 326 9.61 3.23 -0.10
C THR A 326 8.30 3.30 0.68
N THR A 327 8.18 4.24 1.62
CA THR A 327 7.00 4.41 2.49
C THR A 327 6.03 5.49 2.02
N SER A 328 6.43 6.33 1.07
CA SER A 328 5.62 7.49 0.70
C SER A 328 5.90 8.02 -0.71
N TRP A 329 7.16 8.40 -1.00
CA TRP A 329 7.51 9.08 -2.24
C TRP A 329 7.34 8.19 -3.48
N ASN A 330 7.70 6.92 -3.38
CA ASN A 330 7.60 5.99 -4.50
C ASN A 330 6.13 5.75 -4.87
N GLN A 331 5.25 5.58 -3.87
CA GLN A 331 3.81 5.47 -4.05
C GLN A 331 3.23 6.74 -4.69
N ALA A 332 3.57 7.92 -4.13
CA ALA A 332 3.10 9.20 -4.65
C ALA A 332 3.54 9.43 -6.10
N THR A 333 4.81 9.11 -6.42
CA THR A 333 5.36 9.27 -7.77
C THR A 333 4.71 8.31 -8.76
N SER A 334 4.55 7.04 -8.35
CA SER A 334 3.97 6.02 -9.21
C SER A 334 2.52 6.32 -9.57
N LEU A 335 1.75 6.86 -8.62
CA LEU A 335 0.32 7.16 -8.81
C LEU A 335 0.06 8.60 -9.24
N GLY A 336 1.10 9.40 -9.49
CA GLY A 336 0.96 10.80 -9.90
C GLY A 336 0.30 11.69 -8.85
N LEU A 337 0.45 11.37 -7.55
CA LEU A 337 -0.12 12.16 -6.46
C LEU A 337 0.77 13.38 -6.17
N PRO A 338 0.27 14.61 -6.40
CA PRO A 338 1.11 15.78 -6.35
C PRO A 338 1.36 16.26 -4.92
N LYS A 339 2.57 16.72 -4.65
CA LYS A 339 2.92 17.47 -3.44
C LYS A 339 2.69 16.75 -2.10
N ILE A 340 2.82 15.40 -2.10
CA ILE A 340 2.85 14.55 -0.91
C ILE A 340 4.04 13.61 -0.94
N GLY A 341 4.39 12.99 0.17
CA GLY A 341 5.45 11.96 0.27
C GLY A 341 6.87 12.50 0.46
N LYS A 342 7.06 13.82 0.65
CA LYS A 342 8.34 14.45 0.99
C LYS A 342 8.19 15.57 1.99
N ILE A 343 9.26 15.83 2.75
CA ILE A 343 9.43 17.05 3.56
C ILE A 343 10.22 18.06 2.73
N GLU A 344 9.49 18.86 1.95
CA GLU A 344 10.06 19.84 1.01
C GLU A 344 9.13 21.06 0.91
N SER A 345 9.70 22.26 0.68
CA SER A 345 8.90 23.48 0.54
C SER A 345 7.84 23.35 -0.56
N GLY A 346 6.61 23.75 -0.26
CA GLY A 346 5.44 23.65 -1.13
C GLY A 346 4.76 22.29 -1.14
N PHE A 347 5.27 21.31 -0.38
CA PHE A 347 4.59 20.04 -0.16
C PHE A 347 3.57 20.17 0.97
N ARG A 348 2.57 19.34 0.95
CA ARG A 348 1.58 19.22 2.02
C ARG A 348 2.28 18.73 3.29
N ALA A 349 1.94 19.31 4.42
CA ALA A 349 2.53 18.97 5.71
C ALA A 349 1.86 17.74 6.33
N ASP A 350 1.82 16.64 5.56
CA ASP A 350 1.43 15.33 6.03
C ASP A 350 2.69 14.62 6.54
N LEU A 351 2.77 14.45 7.86
CA LEU A 351 4.00 14.09 8.55
C LEU A 351 3.73 13.02 9.60
N VAL A 352 4.73 12.18 9.86
CA VAL A 352 4.73 11.25 10.99
C VAL A 352 5.93 11.50 11.89
N ILE A 353 5.69 11.54 13.18
CA ILE A 353 6.71 11.65 14.22
C ILE A 353 6.87 10.27 14.84
N LEU A 354 8.08 9.71 14.74
CA LEU A 354 8.43 8.40 15.29
C LEU A 354 9.40 8.54 16.46
N GLU A 355 9.20 7.69 17.47
CA GLU A 355 10.19 7.43 18.51
C GLU A 355 11.35 6.59 17.93
N GLU A 356 12.48 6.49 18.65
CA GLU A 356 13.64 5.68 18.25
C GLU A 356 13.29 4.20 18.02
N ASN A 357 12.30 3.68 18.71
CA ASN A 357 11.82 2.29 18.56
C ASN A 357 10.81 2.12 17.41
N PHE A 358 10.59 3.16 16.60
CA PHE A 358 9.62 3.26 15.50
C PHE A 358 8.15 3.32 15.90
N GLU A 359 7.81 3.45 17.18
CA GLU A 359 6.43 3.72 17.57
C GLU A 359 6.02 5.12 17.12
N VAL A 360 4.77 5.23 16.64
CA VAL A 360 4.22 6.50 16.17
C VAL A 360 3.85 7.37 17.38
N SER A 361 4.61 8.46 17.57
CA SER A 361 4.31 9.47 18.58
C SER A 361 3.15 10.36 18.17
N ARG A 362 3.13 10.75 16.90
CA ARG A 362 2.06 11.58 16.33
C ARG A 362 2.03 11.52 14.82
N THR A 363 0.82 11.59 14.25
CA THR A 363 0.58 11.77 12.81
C THR A 363 -0.05 13.12 12.59
N LEU A 364 0.46 13.90 11.65
CA LEU A 364 -0.03 15.23 11.30
C LEU A 364 -0.55 15.24 9.87
N LEU A 365 -1.74 15.77 9.66
CA LEU A 365 -2.34 16.02 8.34
C LEU A 365 -2.46 17.53 8.11
N GLY A 366 -1.81 18.01 7.06
CA GLY A 366 -1.74 19.46 6.81
C GLY A 366 -1.19 20.21 8.02
N GLY A 367 -0.33 19.58 8.81
CA GLY A 367 0.28 20.17 9.99
C GLY A 367 -0.62 20.26 11.24
N LYS A 368 -1.70 19.48 11.32
CA LYS A 368 -2.62 19.48 12.48
C LYS A 368 -2.64 18.13 13.17
#